data_ffc4f072167ef4a8ed1c0903d2388564
#
_entry.id   ffc4f072167ef4a8ed1c0903d2388564
#
_cell.length_a   1.000
_cell.length_b   1.000
_cell.length_c   1.000
_cell.angle_alpha   90.00
_cell.angle_beta   90.00
_cell.angle_gamma   90.00
#
_symmetry.space_group_name_H-M   'P 1'
#
loop_
_entity.id
_entity.type
_entity.pdbx_description
1 polymer ?
#
loop_
_entity_poly.entity_id
_entity_poly.type
_entity_poly.pdbx_seq_one_letter_code
_entity_poly.pdbx_strand_id
1 'polypeptide(L)'
;VRLIFEPAEEQVPGGAVEVIATGALDGVRSVFGLHCDPKLDAGTIGVRAGALTYAADLVEVHLSGPGGHTARPKLTVDLVDVAARVVREVPTRLAEAVAGSEVLLVFGAIAAGDAANVIPTRAELRGSLRTPDRDLWHRSDELLRSALAEVVDPTGAAWEHVHRRGVPPAVNREHETGLLATAAETVLGTQGVTTTPRSVGGDSFSWYLERTGGTYGRLGTHTPGVAERLDLHAGTFDVDESVIPIGAEVLARAALAALATAT
;
A
#
# COMPACT_ATOMS: atom_id res chain seq x y z
N VAL A 1 -18.84 -20.38 7.88
CA VAL A 1 -18.58 -18.98 7.47
C VAL A 1 -18.41 -18.13 8.72
N ARG A 2 -17.43 -17.23 8.69
CA ARG A 2 -17.15 -16.24 9.74
C ARG A 2 -17.27 -14.85 9.14
N LEU A 3 -17.99 -13.95 9.79
CA LEU A 3 -18.05 -12.54 9.44
C LEU A 3 -17.03 -11.80 10.31
N ILE A 4 -16.21 -10.98 9.69
CA ILE A 4 -15.22 -10.14 10.36
C ILE A 4 -15.62 -8.69 10.18
N PHE A 5 -15.71 -7.95 11.29
CA PHE A 5 -15.95 -6.51 11.32
C PHE A 5 -14.69 -5.85 11.85
N GLU A 6 -13.93 -5.24 10.96
CA GLU A 6 -12.67 -4.61 11.29
C GLU A 6 -12.89 -3.20 11.83
N PRO A 7 -12.30 -2.83 12.98
CA PRO A 7 -12.28 -1.46 13.46
C PRO A 7 -11.16 -0.67 12.79
N ALA A 8 -11.33 0.66 12.70
CA ALA A 8 -10.26 1.62 12.36
C ALA A 8 -9.45 1.27 11.07
N GLU A 9 -10.13 0.83 10.00
CA GLU A 9 -9.47 0.53 8.72
C GLU A 9 -8.68 1.74 8.19
N GLU A 10 -9.21 2.96 8.31
CA GLU A 10 -8.63 4.21 7.83
C GLU A 10 -7.40 4.71 8.63
N GLN A 11 -7.00 3.98 9.68
CA GLN A 11 -5.81 4.28 10.49
C GLN A 11 -4.72 3.25 10.22
N VAL A 12 -3.53 3.69 9.79
CA VAL A 12 -2.38 2.79 9.56
C VAL A 12 -1.83 2.29 10.90
N PRO A 13 -1.64 0.97 11.08
CA PRO A 13 -1.68 -0.13 10.10
C PRO A 13 -3.06 -0.79 9.91
N GLY A 14 -4.15 -0.21 10.39
CA GLY A 14 -5.50 -0.76 10.39
C GLY A 14 -5.78 -1.70 11.56
N GLY A 15 -7.06 -1.93 11.84
CA GLY A 15 -7.49 -2.84 12.89
C GLY A 15 -7.35 -4.32 12.55
N ALA A 16 -7.04 -4.66 11.29
CA ALA A 16 -6.85 -6.05 10.85
C ALA A 16 -5.80 -6.79 11.69
N VAL A 17 -4.71 -6.11 12.09
CA VAL A 17 -3.65 -6.71 12.92
C VAL A 17 -4.20 -7.14 14.28
N GLU A 18 -5.03 -6.31 14.92
CA GLU A 18 -5.66 -6.64 16.21
C GLU A 18 -6.69 -7.76 16.05
N VAL A 19 -7.51 -7.72 15.01
CA VAL A 19 -8.47 -8.79 14.69
C VAL A 19 -7.77 -10.13 14.48
N ILE A 20 -6.67 -10.15 13.75
CA ILE A 20 -5.85 -11.36 13.55
C ILE A 20 -5.30 -11.88 14.88
N ALA A 21 -4.82 -10.98 15.75
CA ALA A 21 -4.28 -11.35 17.06
C ALA A 21 -5.32 -12.02 18.00
N THR A 22 -6.63 -11.78 17.78
CA THR A 22 -7.69 -12.49 18.52
C THR A 22 -7.91 -13.95 18.08
N GLY A 23 -7.20 -14.45 17.06
CA GLY A 23 -7.43 -15.77 16.46
C GLY A 23 -8.60 -15.77 15.47
N ALA A 24 -9.05 -14.60 14.98
CA ALA A 24 -10.17 -14.50 14.04
C ALA A 24 -9.95 -15.27 12.74
N LEU A 25 -8.71 -15.57 12.37
CA LEU A 25 -8.38 -16.37 11.18
C LEU A 25 -8.08 -17.85 11.48
N ASP A 26 -8.19 -18.31 12.73
CA ASP A 26 -7.91 -19.70 13.07
C ASP A 26 -8.88 -20.65 12.34
N GLY A 27 -8.31 -21.56 11.56
CA GLY A 27 -9.07 -22.49 10.72
C GLY A 27 -9.72 -21.88 9.47
N VAL A 28 -9.51 -20.57 9.21
CA VAL A 28 -9.97 -19.91 7.98
C VAL A 28 -9.00 -20.23 6.84
N ARG A 29 -9.54 -20.73 5.72
CA ARG A 29 -8.76 -21.10 4.51
C ARG A 29 -8.76 -20.00 3.46
N SER A 30 -9.85 -19.24 3.37
CA SER A 30 -10.01 -18.18 2.38
C SER A 30 -10.77 -17.01 2.99
N VAL A 31 -10.37 -15.78 2.61
CA VAL A 31 -11.04 -14.54 2.99
C VAL A 31 -11.50 -13.79 1.74
N PHE A 32 -12.69 -13.20 1.82
CA PHE A 32 -13.29 -12.42 0.73
C PHE A 32 -13.70 -11.05 1.25
N GLY A 33 -13.43 -10.02 0.47
CA GLY A 33 -13.86 -8.66 0.75
C GLY A 33 -14.20 -7.89 -0.52
N LEU A 34 -14.97 -6.81 -0.36
CA LEU A 34 -15.28 -5.87 -1.42
C LEU A 34 -15.02 -4.46 -0.90
N HIS A 35 -14.36 -3.65 -1.70
CA HIS A 35 -14.15 -2.22 -1.45
C HIS A 35 -15.01 -1.40 -2.40
N CYS A 36 -15.63 -0.34 -1.93
CA CYS A 36 -16.33 0.63 -2.76
C CYS A 36 -15.40 1.21 -3.83
N ASP A 37 -15.86 1.25 -5.08
CA ASP A 37 -15.13 1.89 -6.18
C ASP A 37 -16.06 2.84 -6.96
N PRO A 38 -15.97 4.15 -6.71
CA PRO A 38 -16.79 5.13 -7.41
C PRO A 38 -16.43 5.30 -8.88
N LYS A 39 -15.36 4.67 -9.36
CA LYS A 39 -14.98 4.66 -10.78
C LYS A 39 -15.77 3.64 -11.59
N LEU A 40 -16.40 2.69 -10.89
CA LEU A 40 -17.26 1.68 -11.48
C LEU A 40 -18.72 2.00 -11.17
N ASP A 41 -19.59 1.79 -12.16
CA ASP A 41 -21.03 1.97 -12.00
C ASP A 41 -21.63 0.86 -11.13
N ALA A 42 -22.69 1.17 -10.38
CA ALA A 42 -23.49 0.19 -9.66
C ALA A 42 -23.94 -0.95 -10.59
N GLY A 43 -23.90 -2.18 -10.08
CA GLY A 43 -24.08 -3.38 -10.89
C GLY A 43 -22.81 -3.91 -11.55
N THR A 44 -21.63 -3.41 -11.15
CA THR A 44 -20.34 -3.89 -11.65
C THR A 44 -19.45 -4.33 -10.48
N ILE A 45 -18.79 -5.48 -10.63
CA ILE A 45 -17.73 -5.97 -9.74
C ILE A 45 -16.41 -6.00 -10.51
N GLY A 46 -15.41 -5.27 -10.01
CA GLY A 46 -14.05 -5.31 -10.50
C GLY A 46 -13.23 -6.37 -9.80
N VAL A 47 -12.60 -7.27 -10.57
CA VAL A 47 -11.73 -8.34 -10.03
C VAL A 47 -10.34 -8.24 -10.61
N ARG A 48 -9.34 -8.71 -9.86
CA ARG A 48 -7.95 -8.79 -10.31
C ARG A 48 -7.21 -9.88 -9.54
N ALA A 49 -6.66 -10.86 -10.22
CA ALA A 49 -5.71 -11.80 -9.65
C ALA A 49 -4.32 -11.13 -9.50
N GLY A 50 -3.56 -11.54 -8.48
CA GLY A 50 -2.28 -10.92 -8.16
C GLY A 50 -2.43 -9.59 -7.42
N ALA A 51 -1.44 -8.73 -7.51
CA ALA A 51 -1.41 -7.47 -6.77
C ALA A 51 -2.56 -6.53 -7.18
N LEU A 52 -3.41 -6.18 -6.20
CA LEU A 52 -4.51 -5.23 -6.33
C LEU A 52 -4.14 -3.86 -5.78
N THR A 53 -3.41 -3.82 -4.64
CA THR A 53 -2.93 -2.58 -4.02
C THR A 53 -1.41 -2.62 -3.83
N TYR A 54 -0.81 -1.47 -3.54
CA TYR A 54 0.58 -1.38 -3.11
C TYR A 54 0.67 -1.47 -1.59
N ALA A 55 1.82 -1.90 -1.08
CA ALA A 55 2.24 -1.61 0.28
C ALA A 55 2.34 -0.10 0.51
N ALA A 56 2.21 0.33 1.76
CA ALA A 56 2.31 1.74 2.12
C ALA A 56 3.11 1.89 3.42
N ASP A 57 4.42 2.05 3.30
CA ASP A 57 5.34 2.20 4.42
C ASP A 57 5.85 3.64 4.55
N LEU A 58 6.23 4.03 5.77
CA LEU A 58 6.89 5.31 6.05
C LEU A 58 8.38 5.10 6.26
N VAL A 59 9.16 6.04 5.74
CA VAL A 59 10.63 6.05 5.84
C VAL A 59 11.08 7.38 6.41
N GLU A 60 11.93 7.34 7.43
CA GLU A 60 12.62 8.50 7.96
C GLU A 60 14.13 8.28 7.82
N VAL A 61 14.86 9.31 7.41
CA VAL A 61 16.34 9.30 7.33
C VAL A 61 16.85 10.48 8.11
N HIS A 62 17.73 10.21 9.06
CA HIS A 62 18.38 11.21 9.89
C HIS A 62 19.87 11.24 9.53
N LEU A 63 20.34 12.40 9.11
CA LEU A 63 21.74 12.63 8.77
C LEU A 63 22.39 13.49 9.87
N SER A 64 23.63 13.22 10.21
CA SER A 64 24.41 14.04 11.15
C SER A 64 25.86 14.19 10.70
N GLY A 65 26.43 15.35 11.05
CA GLY A 65 27.81 15.71 10.68
C GLY A 65 28.35 16.86 11.52
N PRO A 66 29.63 17.25 11.29
CA PRO A 66 30.31 18.26 12.13
C PRO A 66 29.72 19.66 12.06
N GLY A 67 28.98 19.99 10.98
CA GLY A 67 28.58 21.35 10.68
C GLY A 67 29.78 22.23 10.28
N GLY A 68 29.52 23.51 9.95
CA GLY A 68 30.61 24.41 9.62
C GLY A 68 30.19 25.68 8.89
N HIS A 69 31.17 26.39 8.36
CA HIS A 69 30.94 27.62 7.61
C HIS A 69 30.92 27.31 6.10
N THR A 70 29.91 27.80 5.38
CA THR A 70 29.73 27.57 3.94
C THR A 70 30.92 28.03 3.06
N ALA A 71 31.75 28.97 3.56
CA ALA A 71 32.99 29.38 2.89
C ALA A 71 34.12 28.33 2.96
N ARG A 72 33.96 27.26 3.77
CA ARG A 72 34.98 26.22 3.97
C ARG A 72 34.38 24.81 3.87
N PRO A 73 33.66 24.48 2.79
CA PRO A 73 32.91 23.21 2.70
C PRO A 73 33.83 21.99 2.70
N LYS A 74 35.09 22.13 2.27
CA LYS A 74 36.07 21.03 2.25
C LYS A 74 36.58 20.58 3.64
N LEU A 75 36.29 21.35 4.69
CA LEU A 75 36.69 21.03 6.08
C LEU A 75 35.59 20.33 6.86
N THR A 76 34.46 20.02 6.23
CA THR A 76 33.29 19.44 6.88
C THR A 76 32.51 18.57 5.89
N VAL A 77 31.38 18.03 6.33
CA VAL A 77 30.42 17.33 5.50
C VAL A 77 29.21 18.24 5.28
N ASP A 78 28.90 18.54 4.02
CA ASP A 78 27.75 19.36 3.66
C ASP A 78 26.47 18.52 3.70
N LEU A 79 25.75 18.57 4.80
CA LEU A 79 24.52 17.78 4.96
C LEU A 79 23.36 18.25 4.06
N VAL A 80 23.40 19.47 3.52
CA VAL A 80 22.42 19.90 2.51
C VAL A 80 22.64 19.18 1.20
N ASP A 81 23.92 19.05 0.76
CA ASP A 81 24.29 18.25 -0.43
C ASP A 81 23.97 16.77 -0.21
N VAL A 82 24.35 16.21 0.95
CA VAL A 82 24.07 14.78 1.25
C VAL A 82 22.56 14.51 1.24
N ALA A 83 21.74 15.37 1.84
CA ALA A 83 20.29 15.23 1.83
C ALA A 83 19.71 15.30 0.40
N ALA A 84 20.20 16.21 -0.44
CA ALA A 84 19.82 16.32 -1.84
C ALA A 84 20.20 15.04 -2.63
N ARG A 85 21.38 14.46 -2.35
CA ARG A 85 21.80 13.17 -2.93
C ARG A 85 20.90 12.04 -2.50
N VAL A 86 20.53 11.94 -1.22
CA VAL A 86 19.59 10.93 -0.71
C VAL A 86 18.27 10.99 -1.49
N VAL A 87 17.68 12.18 -1.68
CA VAL A 87 16.43 12.35 -2.43
C VAL A 87 16.56 11.88 -3.89
N ARG A 88 17.68 12.15 -4.53
CA ARG A 88 17.87 11.88 -5.96
C ARG A 88 18.37 10.46 -6.25
N GLU A 89 19.29 9.96 -5.43
CA GLU A 89 20.04 8.75 -5.75
C GLU A 89 19.47 7.51 -5.08
N VAL A 90 18.99 7.60 -3.81
CA VAL A 90 18.45 6.42 -3.09
C VAL A 90 17.25 5.78 -3.80
N PRO A 91 16.25 6.52 -4.29
CA PRO A 91 15.16 5.92 -5.06
C PRO A 91 15.64 5.20 -6.32
N THR A 92 16.64 5.77 -7.00
CA THR A 92 17.24 5.17 -8.21
C THR A 92 17.99 3.88 -7.88
N ARG A 93 18.84 3.90 -6.84
CA ARG A 93 19.57 2.70 -6.38
C ARG A 93 18.63 1.58 -5.96
N LEU A 94 17.57 1.95 -5.23
CA LEU A 94 16.56 0.99 -4.80
C LEU A 94 15.86 0.34 -6.01
N ALA A 95 15.49 1.13 -7.01
CA ALA A 95 14.87 0.63 -8.24
C ALA A 95 15.83 -0.26 -9.07
N GLU A 96 17.11 0.09 -9.15
CA GLU A 96 18.16 -0.70 -9.81
C GLU A 96 18.35 -2.06 -9.09
N ALA A 97 18.35 -2.07 -7.75
CA ALA A 97 18.56 -3.28 -6.96
C ALA A 97 17.41 -4.30 -7.09
N VAL A 98 16.23 -3.87 -7.52
CA VAL A 98 15.03 -4.72 -7.67
C VAL A 98 14.60 -4.84 -9.13
N ALA A 99 15.55 -4.87 -10.05
CA ALA A 99 15.30 -4.92 -11.49
C ALA A 99 14.22 -5.97 -11.84
N GLY A 100 13.13 -5.54 -12.48
CA GLY A 100 11.98 -6.36 -12.84
C GLY A 100 10.79 -6.29 -11.86
N SER A 101 10.95 -5.68 -10.69
CA SER A 101 9.87 -5.38 -9.74
C SER A 101 9.61 -3.88 -9.66
N GLU A 102 8.41 -3.52 -9.24
CA GLU A 102 8.04 -2.11 -9.06
C GLU A 102 8.29 -1.68 -7.61
N VAL A 103 9.06 -0.61 -7.41
CA VAL A 103 9.21 0.06 -6.12
C VAL A 103 9.17 1.57 -6.32
N LEU A 104 8.48 2.25 -5.45
CA LEU A 104 8.39 3.71 -5.43
C LEU A 104 8.79 4.22 -4.04
N LEU A 105 9.91 4.94 -3.98
CA LEU A 105 10.32 5.70 -2.80
C LEU A 105 10.25 7.19 -3.13
N VAL A 106 9.43 7.92 -2.39
CA VAL A 106 9.28 9.37 -2.54
C VAL A 106 9.45 10.05 -1.20
N PHE A 107 10.39 10.99 -1.13
CA PHE A 107 10.53 11.87 0.03
C PHE A 107 9.60 13.07 -0.13
N GLY A 108 8.64 13.18 0.80
CA GLY A 108 7.66 14.27 0.84
C GLY A 108 8.08 15.43 1.74
N ALA A 109 9.11 15.23 2.58
CA ALA A 109 9.63 16.27 3.45
C ALA A 109 11.16 16.16 3.58
N ILE A 110 11.82 17.33 3.65
CA ILE A 110 13.24 17.49 3.91
C ILE A 110 13.44 18.73 4.77
N ALA A 111 14.27 18.62 5.80
CA ALA A 111 14.68 19.72 6.67
C ALA A 111 16.20 19.67 6.87
N ALA A 112 16.90 20.76 6.53
CA ALA A 112 18.36 20.85 6.60
C ALA A 112 18.80 22.30 6.77
N GLY A 113 19.14 22.70 8.00
CA GLY A 113 19.67 24.02 8.34
C GLY A 113 18.68 25.19 8.24
N ASP A 114 19.08 26.33 8.83
CA ASP A 114 18.24 27.51 8.95
C ASP A 114 18.95 28.78 8.49
N ALA A 115 20.27 28.74 8.25
CA ALA A 115 21.07 29.90 7.92
C ALA A 115 21.92 29.69 6.66
N ALA A 116 21.93 30.67 5.77
CA ALA A 116 22.58 30.57 4.47
C ALA A 116 24.12 30.42 4.50
N ASN A 117 24.76 30.83 5.61
CA ASN A 117 26.22 30.78 5.78
C ASN A 117 26.70 29.70 6.77
N VAL A 118 25.80 28.78 7.18
CA VAL A 118 26.10 27.72 8.14
C VAL A 118 25.72 26.37 7.52
N ILE A 119 26.69 25.46 7.45
CA ILE A 119 26.43 24.06 7.13
C ILE A 119 25.83 23.39 8.38
N PRO A 120 24.65 22.78 8.29
CA PRO A 120 23.96 22.22 9.44
C PRO A 120 24.67 20.99 10.02
N THR A 121 24.41 20.70 11.31
CA THR A 121 24.88 19.48 11.99
C THR A 121 23.89 18.32 11.89
N ARG A 122 22.66 18.58 11.41
CA ARG A 122 21.59 17.60 11.24
C ARG A 122 20.76 17.90 10.00
N ALA A 123 20.28 16.85 9.37
CA ALA A 123 19.22 16.93 8.37
C ALA A 123 18.27 15.75 8.54
N GLU A 124 17.00 15.95 8.21
CA GLU A 124 15.95 14.95 8.32
C GLU A 124 15.18 14.88 7.00
N LEU A 125 14.91 13.66 6.55
CA LEU A 125 14.07 13.40 5.39
C LEU A 125 12.95 12.43 5.80
N ARG A 126 11.74 12.67 5.31
CA ARG A 126 10.60 11.77 5.52
C ARG A 126 9.96 11.45 4.18
N GLY A 127 9.70 10.16 3.97
CA GLY A 127 9.18 9.64 2.72
C GLY A 127 8.24 8.48 2.89
N SER A 128 7.70 8.00 1.77
CA SER A 128 6.90 6.79 1.70
C SER A 128 7.51 5.81 0.70
N LEU A 129 7.50 4.53 1.08
CA LEU A 129 7.91 3.42 0.24
C LEU A 129 6.68 2.60 -0.14
N ARG A 130 6.53 2.32 -1.44
CA ARG A 130 5.40 1.58 -1.99
C ARG A 130 5.87 0.52 -2.96
N THR A 131 5.27 -0.66 -2.91
CA THR A 131 5.52 -1.74 -3.86
C THR A 131 4.30 -2.67 -3.94
N PRO A 132 3.98 -3.22 -5.12
CA PRO A 132 2.95 -4.24 -5.26
C PRO A 132 3.49 -5.66 -5.04
N ASP A 133 4.81 -5.79 -4.85
CA ASP A 133 5.51 -7.06 -4.72
C ASP A 133 5.68 -7.40 -3.23
N ARG A 134 5.08 -8.52 -2.81
CA ARG A 134 5.10 -9.00 -1.43
C ARG A 134 6.51 -9.38 -0.96
N ASP A 135 7.27 -10.08 -1.79
CA ASP A 135 8.60 -10.54 -1.43
C ASP A 135 9.56 -9.36 -1.31
N LEU A 136 9.42 -8.39 -2.21
CA LEU A 136 10.15 -7.14 -2.12
C LEU A 136 9.77 -6.35 -0.87
N TRP A 137 8.48 -6.28 -0.53
CA TRP A 137 8.03 -5.61 0.69
C TRP A 137 8.67 -6.21 1.94
N HIS A 138 8.76 -7.55 2.03
CA HIS A 138 9.43 -8.20 3.17
C HIS A 138 10.91 -7.85 3.29
N ARG A 139 11.59 -7.60 2.16
CA ARG A 139 13.01 -7.26 2.09
C ARG A 139 13.31 -5.76 2.01
N SER A 140 12.27 -4.92 1.98
CA SER A 140 12.41 -3.49 1.68
C SER A 140 13.30 -2.72 2.67
N ASP A 141 13.33 -3.10 3.94
CA ASP A 141 14.20 -2.48 4.94
C ASP A 141 15.69 -2.73 4.65
N GLU A 142 16.05 -3.97 4.32
CA GLU A 142 17.42 -4.34 3.95
C GLU A 142 17.86 -3.63 2.68
N LEU A 143 17.00 -3.62 1.66
CA LEU A 143 17.27 -2.96 0.37
C LEU A 143 17.43 -1.44 0.54
N LEU A 144 16.57 -0.82 1.34
CA LEU A 144 16.65 0.60 1.66
C LEU A 144 17.95 0.93 2.41
N ARG A 145 18.32 0.13 3.39
CA ARG A 145 19.58 0.28 4.14
C ARG A 145 20.78 0.20 3.20
N SER A 146 20.81 -0.76 2.29
CA SER A 146 21.89 -0.91 1.31
C SER A 146 21.99 0.31 0.39
N ALA A 147 20.87 0.77 -0.15
CA ALA A 147 20.84 1.96 -1.02
C ALA A 147 21.28 3.24 -0.29
N LEU A 148 20.89 3.39 0.99
CA LEU A 148 21.35 4.50 1.82
C LEU A 148 22.85 4.44 2.08
N ALA A 149 23.39 3.26 2.42
CA ALA A 149 24.82 3.07 2.63
C ALA A 149 25.63 3.44 1.39
N GLU A 150 25.22 2.97 0.20
CA GLU A 150 25.90 3.30 -1.06
C GLU A 150 25.96 4.80 -1.34
N VAL A 151 24.93 5.56 -0.97
CA VAL A 151 24.83 6.99 -1.23
C VAL A 151 25.52 7.82 -0.15
N VAL A 152 25.33 7.44 1.13
CA VAL A 152 25.72 8.29 2.26
C VAL A 152 27.13 7.97 2.79
N ASP A 153 27.53 6.71 2.91
CA ASP A 153 28.84 6.33 3.49
C ASP A 153 30.03 7.01 2.80
N PRO A 154 30.05 7.15 1.45
CA PRO A 154 31.16 7.83 0.78
C PRO A 154 31.29 9.33 1.12
N THR A 155 30.25 9.94 1.70
CA THR A 155 30.24 11.36 2.06
C THR A 155 30.89 11.65 3.41
N GLY A 156 31.01 10.63 4.25
CA GLY A 156 31.46 10.76 5.65
C GLY A 156 30.40 11.31 6.61
N ALA A 157 29.14 11.48 6.18
CA ALA A 157 28.01 11.76 7.08
C ALA A 157 27.66 10.51 7.88
N ALA A 158 27.31 10.70 9.15
CA ALA A 158 26.65 9.63 9.90
C ALA A 158 25.15 9.65 9.61
N TRP A 159 24.53 8.47 9.61
CA TRP A 159 23.11 8.35 9.30
C TRP A 159 22.43 7.22 10.06
N GLU A 160 21.14 7.40 10.27
CA GLU A 160 20.20 6.41 10.78
C GLU A 160 18.94 6.45 9.94
N HIS A 161 18.24 5.32 9.81
CA HIS A 161 16.92 5.32 9.19
C HIS A 161 15.93 4.59 10.08
N VAL A 162 14.66 5.00 9.96
CA VAL A 162 13.52 4.33 10.57
C VAL A 162 12.59 3.93 9.43
N HIS A 163 12.35 2.63 9.31
CA HIS A 163 11.37 2.08 8.38
C HIS A 163 10.16 1.59 9.18
N ARG A 164 9.06 2.31 9.07
CA ARG A 164 7.80 1.95 9.73
C ARG A 164 6.90 1.26 8.72
N ARG A 165 6.73 -0.03 8.91
CA ARG A 165 5.80 -0.80 8.08
C ARG A 165 4.38 -0.32 8.34
N GLY A 166 3.68 0.01 7.25
CA GLY A 166 2.26 0.33 7.25
C GLY A 166 1.42 -0.89 6.93
N VAL A 167 0.92 -1.01 5.71
CA VAL A 167 0.16 -2.17 5.24
C VAL A 167 0.90 -2.89 4.11
N PRO A 168 0.86 -4.24 4.04
CA PRO A 168 1.41 -4.99 2.93
C PRO A 168 0.65 -4.74 1.62
N PRO A 169 1.15 -5.19 0.46
CA PRO A 169 0.36 -5.17 -0.76
C PRO A 169 -0.77 -6.20 -0.67
N ALA A 170 -1.98 -5.84 -1.09
CA ALA A 170 -3.06 -6.80 -1.24
C ALA A 170 -2.81 -7.65 -2.49
N VAL A 171 -2.43 -8.91 -2.30
CA VAL A 171 -2.15 -9.85 -3.39
C VAL A 171 -3.20 -10.94 -3.41
N ASN A 172 -4.14 -10.82 -4.32
CA ASN A 172 -5.26 -11.73 -4.50
C ASN A 172 -4.79 -13.08 -5.08
N ARG A 173 -5.28 -14.18 -4.53
CA ARG A 173 -5.05 -15.50 -5.10
C ARG A 173 -5.96 -15.74 -6.30
N GLU A 174 -5.42 -16.38 -7.32
CA GLU A 174 -6.13 -16.65 -8.57
C GLU A 174 -7.40 -17.49 -8.35
N HIS A 175 -7.31 -18.55 -7.55
CA HIS A 175 -8.44 -19.43 -7.25
C HIS A 175 -9.60 -18.66 -6.60
N GLU A 176 -9.34 -17.92 -5.52
CA GLU A 176 -10.36 -17.16 -4.80
C GLU A 176 -10.90 -15.99 -5.66
N THR A 177 -10.05 -15.39 -6.49
CA THR A 177 -10.50 -14.38 -7.46
C THR A 177 -11.47 -14.98 -8.49
N GLY A 178 -11.20 -16.19 -8.96
CA GLY A 178 -12.11 -16.93 -9.85
C GLY A 178 -13.45 -17.24 -9.17
N LEU A 179 -13.44 -17.65 -7.90
CA LEU A 179 -14.67 -17.88 -7.12
C LEU A 179 -15.50 -16.58 -6.96
N LEU A 180 -14.84 -15.46 -6.67
CA LEU A 180 -15.52 -14.18 -6.56
C LEU A 180 -16.10 -13.73 -7.89
N ALA A 181 -15.35 -13.88 -9.00
CA ALA A 181 -15.81 -13.56 -10.34
C ALA A 181 -17.05 -14.39 -10.74
N THR A 182 -17.00 -15.70 -10.54
CA THR A 182 -18.14 -16.61 -10.82
C THR A 182 -19.37 -16.25 -9.97
N ALA A 183 -19.16 -15.91 -8.69
CA ALA A 183 -20.25 -15.46 -7.84
C ALA A 183 -20.88 -14.14 -8.35
N ALA A 184 -20.04 -13.19 -8.76
CA ALA A 184 -20.50 -11.93 -9.33
C ALA A 184 -21.23 -12.13 -10.68
N GLU A 185 -20.72 -12.99 -11.55
CA GLU A 185 -21.40 -13.34 -12.82
C GLU A 185 -22.76 -13.99 -12.59
N THR A 186 -22.90 -14.79 -11.54
CA THR A 186 -24.19 -15.41 -11.17
C THR A 186 -25.23 -14.39 -10.76
N VAL A 187 -24.81 -13.30 -10.08
CA VAL A 187 -25.69 -12.24 -9.58
C VAL A 187 -25.99 -11.18 -10.65
N LEU A 188 -24.98 -10.80 -11.44
CA LEU A 188 -25.02 -9.64 -12.32
C LEU A 188 -25.00 -9.99 -13.83
N GLY A 189 -24.78 -11.25 -14.16
CA GLY A 189 -24.43 -11.67 -15.52
C GLY A 189 -22.97 -11.34 -15.86
N THR A 190 -22.50 -11.88 -16.98
CA THR A 190 -21.10 -11.74 -17.43
C THR A 190 -20.69 -10.28 -17.69
N GLN A 191 -21.63 -9.41 -18.04
CA GLN A 191 -21.37 -7.98 -18.27
C GLN A 191 -21.17 -7.19 -16.97
N GLY A 192 -21.60 -7.75 -15.83
CA GLY A 192 -21.40 -7.15 -14.50
C GLY A 192 -20.02 -7.40 -13.90
N VAL A 193 -19.13 -8.13 -14.57
CA VAL A 193 -17.77 -8.40 -14.08
C VAL A 193 -16.74 -7.78 -15.01
N THR A 194 -15.78 -7.06 -14.43
CA THR A 194 -14.70 -6.42 -15.17
C THR A 194 -13.36 -6.61 -14.49
N THR A 195 -12.27 -6.43 -15.24
CA THR A 195 -10.93 -6.34 -14.66
C THR A 195 -10.69 -4.94 -14.11
N THR A 196 -10.25 -4.84 -12.85
CA THR A 196 -9.92 -3.56 -12.24
C THR A 196 -8.41 -3.27 -12.31
N PRO A 197 -8.00 -2.00 -12.49
CA PRO A 197 -6.59 -1.62 -12.41
C PRO A 197 -6.06 -1.77 -10.99
N ARG A 198 -4.74 -1.87 -10.87
CA ARG A 198 -4.04 -1.83 -9.60
C ARG A 198 -4.12 -0.43 -8.99
N SER A 199 -4.38 -0.35 -7.68
CA SER A 199 -4.34 0.91 -6.93
C SER A 199 -2.97 1.12 -6.30
N VAL A 200 -2.45 2.34 -6.32
CA VAL A 200 -1.22 2.71 -5.60
C VAL A 200 -1.47 2.99 -4.11
N GLY A 201 -2.73 3.01 -3.67
CA GLY A 201 -3.12 3.07 -2.25
C GLY A 201 -2.84 1.76 -1.53
N GLY A 202 -2.70 1.82 -0.21
CA GLY A 202 -2.69 0.65 0.68
C GLY A 202 -4.08 0.39 1.25
N ASP A 203 -4.29 -0.79 1.83
CA ASP A 203 -5.55 -1.20 2.44
C ASP A 203 -5.27 -2.29 3.49
N SER A 204 -5.86 -2.17 4.68
CA SER A 204 -5.61 -3.08 5.80
C SER A 204 -6.10 -4.51 5.55
N PHE A 205 -7.05 -4.73 4.61
CA PHE A 205 -7.46 -6.07 4.18
C PHE A 205 -6.28 -6.93 3.73
N SER A 206 -5.21 -6.30 3.26
CA SER A 206 -3.97 -6.96 2.87
C SER A 206 -3.35 -7.80 4.00
N TRP A 207 -3.54 -7.45 5.27
CA TRP A 207 -3.08 -8.22 6.41
C TRP A 207 -3.75 -9.59 6.51
N TYR A 208 -5.04 -9.69 6.15
CA TYR A 208 -5.72 -10.98 6.08
C TYR A 208 -5.12 -11.84 4.96
N LEU A 209 -4.79 -11.23 3.80
CA LEU A 209 -4.15 -11.91 2.67
C LEU A 209 -2.72 -12.37 2.97
N GLU A 210 -2.05 -11.76 3.96
CA GLU A 210 -0.75 -12.24 4.47
C GLU A 210 -0.87 -13.53 5.29
N ARG A 211 -2.02 -13.78 5.88
CA ARG A 211 -2.25 -14.90 6.81
C ARG A 211 -2.98 -16.07 6.18
N THR A 212 -3.82 -15.81 5.20
CA THR A 212 -4.62 -16.85 4.54
C THR A 212 -4.81 -16.54 3.06
N GLY A 213 -5.34 -17.49 2.30
CA GLY A 213 -5.76 -17.26 0.93
C GLY A 213 -6.94 -16.30 0.88
N GLY A 214 -7.11 -15.63 -0.25
CA GLY A 214 -8.27 -14.77 -0.39
C GLY A 214 -8.21 -13.86 -1.59
N THR A 215 -9.26 -13.05 -1.69
CA THR A 215 -9.38 -12.02 -2.73
C THR A 215 -10.16 -10.82 -2.22
N TYR A 216 -9.76 -9.66 -2.70
CA TYR A 216 -10.39 -8.38 -2.48
C TYR A 216 -10.87 -7.84 -3.83
N GLY A 217 -12.17 -7.66 -3.99
CA GLY A 217 -12.76 -7.12 -5.21
C GLY A 217 -13.13 -5.64 -5.07
N ARG A 218 -13.50 -5.03 -6.18
CA ARG A 218 -14.02 -3.66 -6.25
C ARG A 218 -15.52 -3.70 -6.53
N LEU A 219 -16.32 -3.09 -5.67
CA LEU A 219 -17.78 -2.94 -5.83
C LEU A 219 -18.05 -1.58 -6.46
N GLY A 220 -18.59 -1.56 -7.67
CA GLY A 220 -19.01 -0.33 -8.33
C GLY A 220 -20.12 0.35 -7.54
N THR A 221 -19.92 1.60 -7.19
CA THR A 221 -20.83 2.37 -6.30
C THR A 221 -21.40 3.62 -6.96
N HIS A 222 -20.95 3.96 -8.15
CA HIS A 222 -21.45 5.13 -8.87
C HIS A 222 -22.84 4.89 -9.48
N THR A 223 -23.78 5.81 -9.26
CA THR A 223 -25.12 5.70 -9.86
C THR A 223 -25.04 5.89 -11.37
N PRO A 224 -25.49 4.90 -12.18
CA PRO A 224 -25.43 4.99 -13.62
C PRO A 224 -26.19 6.22 -14.16
N GLY A 225 -25.57 6.93 -15.12
CA GLY A 225 -26.15 8.11 -15.74
C GLY A 225 -25.94 9.43 -14.99
N VAL A 226 -25.40 9.42 -13.78
CA VAL A 226 -24.96 10.61 -13.07
C VAL A 226 -23.59 11.03 -13.61
N ALA A 227 -23.45 12.30 -14.02
CA ALA A 227 -22.21 12.79 -14.64
C ALA A 227 -21.07 13.01 -13.62
N GLU A 228 -21.42 13.43 -12.40
CA GLU A 228 -20.47 13.69 -11.33
C GLU A 228 -20.08 12.37 -10.65
N ARG A 229 -18.76 12.12 -10.54
CA ARG A 229 -18.22 11.02 -9.76
C ARG A 229 -17.57 11.58 -8.52
N LEU A 230 -18.11 11.24 -7.36
CA LEU A 230 -17.53 11.59 -6.07
C LEU A 230 -16.37 10.64 -5.79
N ASP A 231 -15.23 11.17 -5.32
CA ASP A 231 -14.09 10.34 -4.95
C ASP A 231 -14.22 9.87 -3.49
N LEU A 232 -13.55 8.76 -3.18
CA LEU A 232 -13.42 8.25 -1.82
C LEU A 232 -12.84 9.35 -0.92
N HIS A 233 -13.23 9.34 0.37
CA HIS A 233 -12.81 10.31 1.39
C HIS A 233 -13.32 11.76 1.16
N ALA A 234 -14.08 12.03 0.13
CA ALA A 234 -14.80 13.30 0.02
C ALA A 234 -15.92 13.36 1.08
N GLY A 235 -16.09 14.50 1.76
CA GLY A 235 -17.15 14.65 2.76
C GLY A 235 -18.58 14.53 2.20
N THR A 236 -18.72 14.55 0.87
CA THR A 236 -19.98 14.34 0.14
C THR A 236 -20.05 12.98 -0.55
N PHE A 237 -19.09 12.09 -0.28
CA PHE A 237 -19.10 10.75 -0.88
C PHE A 237 -20.38 10.01 -0.50
N ASP A 238 -21.02 9.43 -1.52
CA ASP A 238 -22.24 8.65 -1.38
C ASP A 238 -22.19 7.45 -2.34
N VAL A 239 -23.01 6.46 -2.09
CA VAL A 239 -23.07 5.23 -2.87
C VAL A 239 -24.50 4.99 -3.38
N ASP A 240 -24.62 4.39 -4.54
CA ASP A 240 -25.90 3.85 -4.98
C ASP A 240 -26.30 2.68 -4.06
N GLU A 241 -27.36 2.84 -3.26
CA GLU A 241 -27.78 1.86 -2.26
C GLU A 241 -28.14 0.48 -2.84
N SER A 242 -28.44 0.42 -4.14
CA SER A 242 -28.70 -0.87 -4.81
C SER A 242 -27.50 -1.81 -4.78
N VAL A 243 -26.30 -1.30 -4.54
CA VAL A 243 -25.07 -2.12 -4.45
C VAL A 243 -24.97 -2.92 -3.14
N ILE A 244 -25.68 -2.51 -2.09
CA ILE A 244 -25.64 -3.18 -0.78
C ILE A 244 -26.10 -4.64 -0.87
N PRO A 245 -27.30 -4.96 -1.38
CA PRO A 245 -27.71 -6.35 -1.55
C PRO A 245 -26.84 -7.11 -2.57
N ILE A 246 -26.34 -6.44 -3.61
CA ILE A 246 -25.46 -7.04 -4.61
C ILE A 246 -24.16 -7.52 -3.95
N GLY A 247 -23.49 -6.64 -3.20
CA GLY A 247 -22.24 -6.97 -2.50
C GLY A 247 -22.43 -8.11 -1.49
N ALA A 248 -23.53 -8.08 -0.73
CA ALA A 248 -23.87 -9.10 0.25
C ALA A 248 -24.09 -10.48 -0.42
N GLU A 249 -24.85 -10.53 -1.52
CA GLU A 249 -25.12 -11.79 -2.24
C GLU A 249 -23.84 -12.34 -2.90
N VAL A 250 -23.03 -11.48 -3.54
CA VAL A 250 -21.77 -11.90 -4.16
C VAL A 250 -20.81 -12.50 -3.14
N LEU A 251 -20.63 -11.85 -1.97
CA LEU A 251 -19.77 -12.37 -0.90
C LEU A 251 -20.30 -13.68 -0.33
N ALA A 252 -21.61 -13.79 -0.11
CA ALA A 252 -22.22 -15.03 0.38
C ALA A 252 -22.00 -16.20 -0.59
N ARG A 253 -22.21 -15.98 -1.90
CA ARG A 253 -21.98 -17.00 -2.94
C ARG A 253 -20.52 -17.40 -3.06
N ALA A 254 -19.59 -16.44 -3.03
CA ALA A 254 -18.16 -16.70 -3.06
C ALA A 254 -17.72 -17.57 -1.85
N ALA A 255 -18.20 -17.23 -0.64
CA ALA A 255 -17.92 -17.98 0.56
C ALA A 255 -18.48 -19.43 0.49
N LEU A 256 -19.70 -19.62 -0.01
CA LEU A 256 -20.31 -20.94 -0.19
C LEU A 256 -19.56 -21.77 -1.25
N ALA A 257 -19.14 -21.15 -2.36
CA ALA A 257 -18.34 -21.82 -3.39
C ALA A 257 -16.99 -22.28 -2.84
N ALA A 258 -16.32 -21.44 -2.04
CA ALA A 258 -15.07 -21.82 -1.39
C ALA A 258 -15.21 -22.98 -0.39
N LEU A 259 -16.36 -23.12 0.27
CA LEU A 259 -16.65 -24.27 1.13
C LEU A 259 -16.87 -25.54 0.34
N ALA A 260 -17.52 -25.46 -0.82
CA ALA A 260 -17.80 -26.62 -1.69
C ALA A 260 -16.53 -27.19 -2.37
N THR A 261 -15.54 -26.35 -2.66
CA THR A 261 -14.26 -26.78 -3.27
C THR A 261 -13.25 -27.32 -2.26
N ALA A 262 -13.61 -27.34 -1.01
CA ALA A 262 -12.73 -27.69 0.11
C ALA A 262 -12.82 -29.18 0.54
N THR A 263 -13.58 -29.99 -0.18
CA THR A 263 -13.67 -31.45 -0.05
C THR A 263 -12.75 -32.14 -1.04
#